data_6108491f4300d239fff7c7e6a5ea8219
#
_entry.id   6108491f4300d239fff7c7e6a5ea8219
#
_cell.length_a   1.000
_cell.length_b   1.000
_cell.length_c   1.000
_cell.angle_alpha   90.00
_cell.angle_beta   90.00
_cell.angle_gamma   90.00
#
_symmetry.space_group_name_H-M   'P 1'
#
loop_
_entity.id
_entity.type
_entity.pdbx_description
1 polymer ?
#
loop_
_entity_poly.entity_id
_entity_poly.type
_entity_poly.pdbx_seq_one_letter_code
_entity_poly.pdbx_strand_id
1 'polypeptide(L)'
;MIIYGHNERVAWAVTNTGIDSQDNYLLRVNPENPLQYEWNGKMRDMTTYTEIIEFGDGSEPVEITVRETHLGPVINDNSYEDGELTGFNTENPMALRWTSIAETSTLLQSAVLLNTAQNWDDFREALRLWDGPSQNFLYADVDGNIGYQMPGNVPVRAADHDGFTPVPGWTDDYEWRGYVPFDLLPSTYNPERGYIASANQVTAPAGYYAALAEELDGDVNAFFQTNYAYAYRADRIHLMIEDNAPHSVNTFSKMQADTYSSHAADTVPFFTGLDYDDERLNAVRDWLAEWDYDYAAESAHALFFSYLWVELPRRALSDQLPEDRAYMVNGSGRNKWAVHMLMSDPDNIWWDDAETDVTETRDDILREAFAAALAAVEADHGADRAAWRWDNAHFVLHTHNPLGLSGVEFI
;
A
#
# COMPACT_ATOMS: atom_id res chain seq x y z
N MET A 1 3.01 8.71 22.81
CA MET A 1 3.04 9.55 21.58
C MET A 1 1.64 9.67 21.06
N ILE A 2 1.20 10.88 20.72
CA ILE A 2 -0.11 11.12 20.08
C ILE A 2 0.15 11.19 18.58
N ILE A 3 -0.39 10.23 17.81
CA ILE A 3 -0.21 10.13 16.36
C ILE A 3 -1.17 11.08 15.63
N TYR A 4 -2.45 11.10 16.03
CA TYR A 4 -3.40 12.15 15.62
C TYR A 4 -4.04 12.74 16.88
N GLY A 5 -4.22 14.04 16.88
CA GLY A 5 -4.78 14.72 18.03
C GLY A 5 -4.66 16.21 17.91
N HIS A 6 -4.76 16.87 19.06
CA HIS A 6 -4.64 18.31 19.17
C HIS A 6 -4.13 18.70 20.57
N ASN A 7 -3.58 19.89 20.65
CA ASN A 7 -3.43 20.65 21.89
C ASN A 7 -4.39 21.86 21.90
N GLU A 8 -4.11 22.89 22.70
CA GLU A 8 -4.97 24.08 22.76
C GLU A 8 -4.88 24.96 21.49
N ARG A 9 -3.84 24.80 20.67
CA ARG A 9 -3.58 25.69 19.53
C ARG A 9 -3.66 24.99 18.19
N VAL A 10 -3.13 23.77 18.09
CA VAL A 10 -2.98 23.06 16.81
C VAL A 10 -3.61 21.67 16.86
N ALA A 11 -4.09 21.21 15.73
CA ALA A 11 -4.57 19.85 15.49
C ALA A 11 -3.83 19.22 14.32
N TRP A 12 -3.57 17.92 14.40
CA TRP A 12 -2.92 17.17 13.33
C TRP A 12 -3.52 15.77 13.14
N ALA A 13 -3.42 15.30 11.91
CA ALA A 13 -3.77 13.94 11.52
C ALA A 13 -2.79 13.42 10.47
N VAL A 14 -2.72 12.10 10.33
CA VAL A 14 -1.77 11.47 9.39
C VAL A 14 -2.44 10.43 8.51
N THR A 15 -1.84 10.22 7.33
CA THR A 15 -2.10 9.06 6.47
C THR A 15 -0.79 8.55 5.89
N ASN A 16 -0.74 7.29 5.47
CA ASN A 16 0.47 6.73 4.85
C ASN A 16 0.79 7.41 3.53
N THR A 17 2.07 7.69 3.31
CA THR A 17 2.59 8.31 2.07
C THR A 17 2.82 7.33 0.95
N GLY A 18 3.07 6.04 1.27
CA GLY A 18 3.49 5.04 0.29
C GLY A 18 4.88 5.29 -0.30
N ILE A 19 5.78 5.94 0.44
CA ILE A 19 7.16 6.10 0.00
C ILE A 19 7.90 4.77 0.04
N ASP A 20 8.87 4.63 -0.85
CA ASP A 20 9.86 3.57 -0.84
C ASP A 20 11.07 4.01 -0.01
N SER A 21 11.25 3.34 1.14
CA SER A 21 12.28 3.63 2.14
C SER A 21 13.18 2.44 2.45
N GLN A 22 13.12 1.40 1.60
CA GLN A 22 13.86 0.15 1.78
C GLN A 22 14.52 -0.25 0.47
N ASP A 23 15.74 -0.82 0.56
CA ASP A 23 16.41 -1.44 -0.56
C ASP A 23 17.07 -2.75 -0.13
N ASN A 24 17.05 -3.72 -1.04
CA ASN A 24 17.72 -5.00 -0.87
C ASN A 24 19.01 -5.02 -1.69
N TYR A 25 20.11 -5.41 -1.04
CA TYR A 25 21.44 -5.50 -1.64
C TYR A 25 21.88 -6.95 -1.69
N LEU A 26 22.11 -7.46 -2.89
CA LEU A 26 22.73 -8.79 -3.08
C LEU A 26 24.19 -8.73 -2.65
N LEU A 27 24.62 -9.68 -1.84
CA LEU A 27 25.98 -9.75 -1.33
C LEU A 27 26.80 -10.84 -2.05
N ARG A 28 28.09 -10.61 -2.16
CA ARG A 28 29.09 -11.64 -2.49
C ARG A 28 29.86 -12.00 -1.23
N VAL A 29 29.49 -13.12 -0.66
CA VAL A 29 30.11 -13.63 0.58
C VAL A 29 31.39 -14.41 0.22
N ASN A 30 32.41 -14.34 1.08
CA ASN A 30 33.62 -15.13 0.95
C ASN A 30 33.29 -16.62 1.13
N PRO A 31 33.55 -17.49 0.12
CA PRO A 31 33.26 -18.91 0.22
C PRO A 31 34.00 -19.65 1.34
N GLU A 32 35.17 -19.13 1.76
CA GLU A 32 35.98 -19.71 2.84
C GLU A 32 35.63 -19.17 4.23
N ASN A 33 34.92 -18.01 4.27
CA ASN A 33 34.48 -17.39 5.51
C ASN A 33 33.14 -16.67 5.32
N PRO A 34 32.01 -17.26 5.72
CA PRO A 34 30.67 -16.69 5.53
C PRO A 34 30.41 -15.41 6.35
N LEU A 35 31.35 -14.99 7.19
CA LEU A 35 31.31 -13.74 7.93
C LEU A 35 32.05 -12.59 7.23
N GLN A 36 32.44 -12.78 5.96
CA GLN A 36 33.06 -11.76 5.14
C GLN A 36 32.31 -11.57 3.82
N TYR A 37 32.24 -10.34 3.34
CA TYR A 37 31.61 -9.97 2.08
C TYR A 37 32.50 -9.04 1.25
N GLU A 38 32.34 -9.09 -0.07
CA GLU A 38 33.03 -8.19 -1.00
C GLU A 38 32.38 -6.79 -0.98
N TRP A 39 33.22 -5.74 -0.94
CA TRP A 39 32.85 -4.37 -1.19
C TRP A 39 34.01 -3.64 -1.88
N ASN A 40 33.74 -3.06 -3.06
CA ASN A 40 34.71 -2.36 -3.89
C ASN A 40 36.01 -3.17 -4.08
N GLY A 41 35.89 -4.47 -4.41
CA GLY A 41 37.00 -5.40 -4.66
C GLY A 41 37.80 -5.79 -3.43
N LYS A 42 37.28 -5.56 -2.22
CA LYS A 42 37.91 -5.94 -0.94
C LYS A 42 36.95 -6.72 -0.07
N MET A 43 37.46 -7.72 0.63
CA MET A 43 36.70 -8.40 1.68
C MET A 43 36.61 -7.53 2.92
N ARG A 44 35.42 -7.44 3.49
CA ARG A 44 35.09 -6.76 4.76
C ARG A 44 34.45 -7.77 5.71
N ASP A 45 34.75 -7.65 7.00
CA ASP A 45 34.11 -8.45 8.02
C ASP A 45 32.68 -7.94 8.29
N MET A 46 31.75 -8.86 8.49
CA MET A 46 30.40 -8.57 8.99
C MET A 46 30.43 -8.46 10.52
N THR A 47 29.58 -7.60 11.07
CA THR A 47 29.23 -7.65 12.48
C THR A 47 28.25 -8.80 12.72
N THR A 48 28.38 -9.49 13.85
CA THR A 48 27.44 -10.55 14.24
C THR A 48 26.94 -10.31 15.67
N TYR A 49 25.68 -10.64 15.88
CA TYR A 49 25.07 -10.68 17.22
C TYR A 49 24.06 -11.83 17.28
N THR A 50 23.76 -12.24 18.50
CA THR A 50 22.84 -13.35 18.76
C THR A 50 21.50 -12.80 19.24
N GLU A 51 20.42 -13.29 18.64
CA GLU A 51 19.05 -13.04 19.09
C GLU A 51 18.45 -14.33 19.61
N ILE A 52 17.70 -14.25 20.73
CA ILE A 52 16.99 -15.37 21.35
C ILE A 52 15.50 -15.11 21.19
N ILE A 53 14.82 -16.02 20.49
CA ILE A 53 13.38 -15.95 20.27
C ILE A 53 12.70 -16.89 21.29
N GLU A 54 12.03 -16.31 22.27
CA GLU A 54 11.24 -17.03 23.26
C GLU A 54 9.80 -17.24 22.76
N PHE A 55 9.26 -18.44 22.96
CA PHE A 55 7.89 -18.77 22.58
C PHE A 55 6.94 -18.67 23.78
N GLY A 56 5.78 -18.03 23.61
CA GLY A 56 4.77 -17.86 24.66
C GLY A 56 4.05 -19.15 25.07
N ASP A 57 4.20 -20.24 24.31
CA ASP A 57 3.62 -21.55 24.60
C ASP A 57 4.52 -22.45 25.49
N GLY A 58 5.70 -21.96 25.85
CA GLY A 58 6.68 -22.67 26.67
C GLY A 58 7.58 -23.62 25.87
N SER A 59 7.56 -23.58 24.54
CA SER A 59 8.54 -24.29 23.71
C SER A 59 9.95 -23.79 24.01
N GLU A 60 10.97 -24.62 23.68
CA GLU A 60 12.37 -24.21 23.82
C GLU A 60 12.67 -22.97 22.95
N PRO A 61 13.39 -21.98 23.49
CA PRO A 61 13.75 -20.78 22.72
C PRO A 61 14.67 -21.14 21.53
N VAL A 62 14.55 -20.37 20.47
CA VAL A 62 15.42 -20.49 19.28
C VAL A 62 16.46 -19.39 19.32
N GLU A 63 17.72 -19.78 19.21
CA GLU A 63 18.85 -18.87 19.10
C GLU A 63 19.25 -18.71 17.62
N ILE A 64 19.29 -17.47 17.14
CA ILE A 64 19.77 -17.15 15.77
C ILE A 64 20.97 -16.23 15.84
N THR A 65 21.92 -16.42 14.93
CA THR A 65 23.01 -15.48 14.70
C THR A 65 22.65 -14.57 13.53
N VAL A 66 22.59 -13.27 13.77
CA VAL A 66 22.36 -12.26 12.74
C VAL A 66 23.72 -11.78 12.21
N ARG A 67 23.85 -11.75 10.89
CA ARG A 67 24.98 -11.11 10.19
C ARG A 67 24.58 -9.73 9.73
N GLU A 68 25.41 -8.74 9.96
CA GLU A 68 25.15 -7.36 9.57
C GLU A 68 26.32 -6.78 8.78
N THR A 69 25.98 -6.13 7.67
CA THR A 69 26.91 -5.40 6.81
C THR A 69 26.74 -3.90 7.02
N HIS A 70 27.59 -3.07 6.40
CA HIS A 70 27.38 -1.60 6.39
C HIS A 70 26.09 -1.18 5.64
N LEU A 71 25.47 -2.08 4.87
CA LEU A 71 24.20 -1.86 4.20
C LEU A 71 23.00 -2.26 5.06
N GLY A 72 23.22 -3.03 6.12
CA GLY A 72 22.21 -3.51 7.05
C GLY A 72 22.28 -5.03 7.30
N PRO A 73 21.33 -5.58 8.04
CA PRO A 73 21.27 -7.01 8.35
C PRO A 73 21.00 -7.87 7.13
N VAL A 74 21.53 -9.10 7.14
CA VAL A 74 21.20 -10.12 6.13
C VAL A 74 19.87 -10.76 6.49
N ILE A 75 18.84 -10.56 5.64
CA ILE A 75 17.45 -10.88 5.97
C ILE A 75 16.98 -12.26 5.52
N ASN A 76 17.74 -12.96 4.71
CA ASN A 76 17.42 -14.30 4.23
C ASN A 76 18.34 -15.38 4.77
N ASP A 77 18.98 -15.09 5.92
CA ASP A 77 19.58 -16.08 6.79
C ASP A 77 18.50 -16.70 7.68
N ASN A 78 18.79 -17.88 8.25
CA ASN A 78 17.94 -18.52 9.27
C ASN A 78 16.48 -18.71 8.82
N SER A 79 16.25 -18.99 7.54
CA SER A 79 14.94 -19.42 7.05
C SER A 79 14.51 -20.70 7.75
N TYR A 80 13.20 -20.88 7.97
CA TYR A 80 12.65 -22.06 8.62
C TYR A 80 12.14 -23.01 7.55
N GLU A 81 12.84 -24.13 7.35
CA GLU A 81 12.51 -25.15 6.34
C GLU A 81 12.43 -26.52 7.01
N ASP A 82 11.40 -27.30 6.71
CA ASP A 82 11.19 -28.65 7.23
C ASP A 82 11.30 -28.79 8.77
N GLY A 83 10.99 -27.71 9.49
CA GLY A 83 11.03 -27.68 10.95
C GLY A 83 12.38 -27.32 11.56
N GLU A 84 13.37 -26.94 10.76
CA GLU A 84 14.71 -26.56 11.20
C GLU A 84 15.15 -25.22 10.58
N LEU A 85 16.07 -24.52 11.27
CA LEU A 85 16.71 -23.31 10.75
C LEU A 85 17.78 -23.68 9.74
N THR A 86 17.78 -23.01 8.58
CA THR A 86 18.75 -23.25 7.50
C THR A 86 20.15 -22.70 7.79
N GLY A 87 20.27 -21.78 8.77
CA GLY A 87 21.53 -21.07 9.03
C GLY A 87 21.81 -19.96 8.03
N PHE A 88 23.09 -19.71 7.73
CA PHE A 88 23.50 -18.64 6.82
C PHE A 88 23.24 -18.98 5.36
N ASN A 89 22.55 -18.08 4.66
CA ASN A 89 22.46 -18.17 3.20
C ASN A 89 23.80 -17.74 2.57
N THR A 90 24.38 -18.60 1.76
CA THR A 90 25.67 -18.34 1.06
C THR A 90 25.54 -18.25 -0.46
N GLU A 91 24.39 -18.61 -1.01
CA GLU A 91 24.15 -18.57 -2.46
C GLU A 91 23.72 -17.18 -2.93
N ASN A 92 22.69 -16.64 -2.29
CA ASN A 92 22.12 -15.34 -2.62
C ASN A 92 21.83 -14.53 -1.34
N PRO A 93 22.81 -14.27 -0.46
CA PRO A 93 22.60 -13.51 0.75
C PRO A 93 22.22 -12.06 0.41
N MET A 94 21.24 -11.51 1.15
CA MET A 94 20.63 -10.24 0.84
C MET A 94 20.57 -9.36 2.09
N ALA A 95 21.23 -8.20 2.03
CA ALA A 95 21.17 -7.19 3.10
C ALA A 95 20.00 -6.23 2.87
N LEU A 96 19.28 -5.90 3.96
CA LEU A 96 18.22 -4.90 3.95
C LEU A 96 18.74 -3.56 4.45
N ARG A 97 18.66 -2.53 3.62
CA ARG A 97 18.80 -1.14 4.04
C ARG A 97 17.44 -0.51 4.20
N TRP A 98 17.13 -0.05 5.40
CA TRP A 98 15.83 0.54 5.72
C TRP A 98 15.99 1.74 6.64
N THR A 99 15.30 2.85 6.34
CA THR A 99 15.40 4.06 7.15
C THR A 99 14.91 3.90 8.59
N SER A 100 14.05 2.89 8.85
CA SER A 100 13.50 2.64 10.19
C SER A 100 14.40 1.79 11.10
N ILE A 101 15.51 1.23 10.58
CA ILE A 101 16.49 0.48 11.38
C ILE A 101 17.83 1.22 11.51
N ALA A 102 17.83 2.54 11.30
CA ALA A 102 19.01 3.36 11.48
C ALA A 102 19.48 3.32 12.97
N GLU A 103 20.80 3.38 13.18
CA GLU A 103 21.41 3.34 14.53
C GLU A 103 20.91 4.44 15.47
N THR A 104 20.46 5.56 14.92
CA THR A 104 19.94 6.69 15.68
C THR A 104 18.62 7.16 15.12
N SER A 105 17.67 7.46 16.01
CA SER A 105 16.38 8.02 15.65
C SER A 105 16.04 9.23 16.51
N THR A 106 15.52 10.27 15.86
CA THR A 106 15.02 11.49 16.50
C THR A 106 13.49 11.50 16.64
N LEU A 107 12.81 10.41 16.30
CA LEU A 107 11.36 10.29 16.29
C LEU A 107 10.70 10.64 17.63
N LEU A 108 11.27 10.18 18.74
CA LEU A 108 10.74 10.49 20.07
C LEU A 108 10.81 11.99 20.38
N GLN A 109 11.92 12.64 20.01
CA GLN A 109 12.08 14.09 20.17
C GLN A 109 11.08 14.84 19.30
N SER A 110 10.90 14.43 18.04
CA SER A 110 9.87 14.97 17.14
C SER A 110 8.48 14.90 17.78
N ALA A 111 8.11 13.72 18.31
CA ALA A 111 6.80 13.52 18.93
C ALA A 111 6.56 14.42 20.16
N VAL A 112 7.58 14.67 20.98
CA VAL A 112 7.46 15.59 22.13
C VAL A 112 7.27 17.03 21.65
N LEU A 113 8.05 17.48 20.67
CA LEU A 113 7.93 18.83 20.11
C LEU A 113 6.58 19.03 19.40
N LEU A 114 6.10 18.03 18.65
CA LEU A 114 4.81 18.07 17.99
C LEU A 114 3.66 18.30 19.00
N ASN A 115 3.68 17.62 20.14
CA ASN A 115 2.66 17.79 21.18
C ASN A 115 2.64 19.20 21.79
N THR A 116 3.74 19.95 21.69
CA THR A 116 3.88 21.30 22.25
C THR A 116 3.84 22.42 21.20
N ALA A 117 3.73 22.08 19.92
CA ALA A 117 3.68 23.05 18.82
C ALA A 117 2.52 24.05 19.01
N GLN A 118 2.75 25.32 18.72
CA GLN A 118 1.79 26.40 18.91
C GLN A 118 1.29 27.00 17.58
N ASN A 119 2.01 26.74 16.48
CA ASN A 119 1.79 27.30 15.16
C ASN A 119 2.42 26.42 14.08
N TRP A 120 2.30 26.82 12.82
CA TRP A 120 2.84 26.11 11.68
C TRP A 120 4.37 25.94 11.70
N ASP A 121 5.10 26.95 12.14
CA ASP A 121 6.57 26.90 12.18
C ASP A 121 7.04 25.89 13.23
N ASP A 122 6.47 25.93 14.44
CA ASP A 122 6.78 24.93 15.49
C ASP A 122 6.43 23.51 15.04
N PHE A 123 5.30 23.36 14.34
CA PHE A 123 4.86 22.08 13.78
C PHE A 123 5.86 21.55 12.75
N ARG A 124 6.32 22.39 11.82
CA ARG A 124 7.34 21.99 10.83
C ARG A 124 8.68 21.65 11.47
N GLU A 125 9.14 22.43 12.45
CA GLU A 125 10.39 22.14 13.16
C GLU A 125 10.32 20.83 13.95
N ALA A 126 9.17 20.50 14.54
CA ALA A 126 8.94 19.18 15.12
C ALA A 126 9.07 18.07 14.07
N LEU A 127 8.44 18.24 12.89
CA LEU A 127 8.46 17.27 11.81
C LEU A 127 9.83 17.15 11.11
N ARG A 128 10.69 18.16 11.20
CA ARG A 128 12.08 18.09 10.70
C ARG A 128 12.89 16.99 11.39
N LEU A 129 12.50 16.63 12.60
CA LEU A 129 13.10 15.54 13.40
C LEU A 129 12.36 14.21 13.24
N TRP A 130 11.31 14.17 12.42
CA TRP A 130 10.57 12.95 12.12
C TRP A 130 11.31 12.15 11.05
N ASP A 131 12.12 11.20 11.47
CA ASP A 131 12.95 10.37 10.57
C ASP A 131 12.19 9.21 9.91
N GLY A 132 11.13 8.70 10.53
CA GLY A 132 10.28 7.65 9.94
C GLY A 132 9.27 7.05 10.92
N PRO A 133 8.28 6.32 10.40
CA PRO A 133 7.92 6.18 8.99
C PRO A 133 7.36 7.48 8.40
N SER A 134 7.60 7.73 7.11
CA SER A 134 7.03 8.91 6.46
C SER A 134 5.51 8.86 6.43
N GLN A 135 4.88 10.00 6.70
CA GLN A 135 3.42 10.15 6.74
C GLN A 135 3.00 11.45 6.06
N ASN A 136 1.77 11.47 5.55
CA ASN A 136 1.12 12.71 5.14
C ASN A 136 0.59 13.40 6.40
N PHE A 137 1.26 14.42 6.92
CA PHE A 137 0.77 15.19 8.05
C PHE A 137 -0.11 16.34 7.60
N LEU A 138 -1.34 16.37 8.11
CA LEU A 138 -2.28 17.47 7.95
C LEU A 138 -2.30 18.30 9.24
N TYR A 139 -2.36 19.60 9.08
CA TYR A 139 -2.33 20.60 10.15
C TYR A 139 -3.53 21.52 10.07
N ALA A 140 -4.05 21.91 11.22
CA ALA A 140 -4.98 23.02 11.38
C ALA A 140 -4.70 23.75 12.70
N ASP A 141 -4.95 25.06 12.77
CA ASP A 141 -4.83 25.84 14.00
C ASP A 141 -6.08 26.65 14.34
N VAL A 142 -6.10 27.18 15.55
CA VAL A 142 -7.21 28.01 16.05
C VAL A 142 -7.30 29.38 15.39
N ASP A 143 -6.26 29.80 14.65
CA ASP A 143 -6.23 31.05 13.90
C ASP A 143 -6.82 30.88 12.48
N GLY A 144 -7.25 29.63 12.13
CA GLY A 144 -7.91 29.29 10.87
C GLY A 144 -6.94 28.87 9.76
N ASN A 145 -5.68 28.63 10.06
CA ASN A 145 -4.73 28.15 9.08
C ASN A 145 -4.79 26.63 8.94
N ILE A 146 -4.50 26.15 7.73
CA ILE A 146 -4.36 24.73 7.40
C ILE A 146 -3.05 24.47 6.68
N GLY A 147 -2.47 23.29 6.86
CA GLY A 147 -1.19 22.95 6.25
C GLY A 147 -1.04 21.45 5.99
N TYR A 148 -0.10 21.14 5.14
CA TYR A 148 0.36 19.78 4.84
C TYR A 148 1.89 19.75 4.81
N GLN A 149 2.47 18.74 5.42
CA GLN A 149 3.89 18.43 5.36
C GLN A 149 4.10 16.94 5.30
N MET A 150 4.92 16.50 4.37
CA MET A 150 5.46 15.14 4.33
C MET A 150 6.85 15.14 4.99
N PRO A 151 7.05 14.55 6.17
CA PRO A 151 8.38 14.36 6.77
C PRO A 151 8.89 12.93 6.50
N GLY A 152 10.14 12.70 6.86
CA GLY A 152 10.81 11.41 6.89
C GLY A 152 12.12 11.40 6.13
N ASN A 153 12.96 10.42 6.45
CA ASN A 153 14.19 10.16 5.72
C ASN A 153 13.86 9.44 4.40
N VAL A 154 13.79 10.19 3.31
CA VAL A 154 13.51 9.68 1.97
C VAL A 154 14.84 9.46 1.25
N PRO A 155 15.20 8.20 0.88
CA PRO A 155 16.48 7.92 0.27
C PRO A 155 16.65 8.59 -1.09
N VAL A 156 17.85 9.13 -1.34
CA VAL A 156 18.29 9.56 -2.67
C VAL A 156 19.10 8.42 -3.28
N ARG A 157 18.58 7.83 -4.35
CA ARG A 157 19.19 6.68 -5.06
C ARG A 157 20.01 7.14 -6.27
N ALA A 158 20.87 6.28 -6.78
CA ALA A 158 21.51 6.48 -8.07
C ALA A 158 20.46 6.52 -9.20
N ALA A 159 20.78 7.16 -10.32
CA ALA A 159 19.82 7.37 -11.42
C ALA A 159 19.25 6.07 -12.02
N ASP A 160 20.04 5.00 -12.01
CA ASP A 160 19.71 3.66 -12.51
C ASP A 160 19.20 2.70 -11.42
N HIS A 161 18.94 3.21 -10.20
CA HIS A 161 18.39 2.45 -9.08
C HIS A 161 16.97 2.92 -8.77
N ASP A 162 15.98 2.13 -9.15
CA ASP A 162 14.55 2.45 -8.99
C ASP A 162 13.93 1.95 -7.66
N GLY A 163 14.66 1.14 -6.89
CA GLY A 163 14.19 0.56 -5.63
C GLY A 163 13.28 -0.67 -5.77
N PHE A 164 12.90 -1.08 -6.99
CA PHE A 164 11.96 -2.18 -7.20
C PHE A 164 12.60 -3.56 -7.19
N THR A 165 13.90 -3.63 -7.44
CA THR A 165 14.64 -4.90 -7.52
C THR A 165 15.89 -4.84 -6.67
N PRO A 166 16.37 -5.99 -6.13
CA PRO A 166 17.64 -6.05 -5.43
C PRO A 166 18.80 -5.62 -6.34
N VAL A 167 19.72 -4.84 -5.78
CA VAL A 167 20.88 -4.29 -6.49
C VAL A 167 22.20 -4.86 -5.95
N PRO A 168 23.32 -4.75 -6.72
CA PRO A 168 24.64 -5.18 -6.28
C PRO A 168 25.12 -4.46 -5.00
N GLY A 169 25.38 -5.21 -3.92
CA GLY A 169 25.95 -4.70 -2.66
C GLY A 169 27.46 -4.82 -2.57
N TRP A 170 28.14 -5.29 -3.64
CA TRP A 170 29.62 -5.39 -3.71
C TRP A 170 30.29 -4.17 -4.33
N THR A 171 29.53 -3.13 -4.67
CA THR A 171 29.98 -1.84 -5.17
C THR A 171 29.22 -0.71 -4.48
N ASP A 172 29.77 0.49 -4.45
CA ASP A 172 29.13 1.69 -3.92
C ASP A 172 28.25 2.43 -4.95
N ASP A 173 28.16 1.94 -6.20
CA ASP A 173 27.41 2.58 -7.27
C ASP A 173 25.92 2.75 -6.93
N TYR A 174 25.33 1.78 -6.20
CA TYR A 174 23.91 1.72 -5.83
C TYR A 174 23.62 2.15 -4.39
N GLU A 175 24.64 2.60 -3.64
CA GLU A 175 24.40 3.07 -2.27
C GLU A 175 23.59 4.38 -2.25
N TRP A 176 22.81 4.57 -1.18
CA TRP A 176 22.09 5.82 -0.99
C TRP A 176 23.06 6.99 -0.89
N ARG A 177 22.77 8.04 -1.62
CA ARG A 177 23.57 9.28 -1.67
C ARG A 177 23.13 10.28 -0.58
N GLY A 178 22.36 9.84 0.39
CA GLY A 178 21.78 10.63 1.46
C GLY A 178 20.26 10.59 1.45
N TYR A 179 19.64 11.64 1.96
CA TYR A 179 18.19 11.80 2.02
C TYR A 179 17.77 13.09 1.37
N VAL A 180 16.55 13.10 0.84
CA VAL A 180 15.93 14.33 0.32
C VAL A 180 15.85 15.35 1.47
N PRO A 181 16.37 16.59 1.27
CA PRO A 181 16.27 17.65 2.27
C PRO A 181 14.82 17.93 2.65
N PHE A 182 14.54 18.10 3.93
CA PHE A 182 13.18 18.31 4.47
C PHE A 182 12.41 19.44 3.76
N ASP A 183 13.09 20.53 3.42
CA ASP A 183 12.47 21.69 2.79
C ASP A 183 12.13 21.46 1.30
N LEU A 184 12.65 20.38 0.70
CA LEU A 184 12.28 19.93 -0.64
C LEU A 184 11.16 18.89 -0.63
N LEU A 185 10.81 18.31 0.53
CA LEU A 185 9.70 17.37 0.65
C LEU A 185 8.35 18.06 0.43
N PRO A 186 7.33 17.36 -0.11
CA PRO A 186 6.03 17.94 -0.40
C PRO A 186 5.41 18.64 0.81
N SER A 187 5.05 19.92 0.64
CA SER A 187 4.37 20.72 1.65
C SER A 187 3.46 21.77 1.04
N THR A 188 2.45 22.20 1.79
CA THR A 188 1.61 23.36 1.43
C THR A 188 1.06 24.02 2.69
N TYR A 189 0.79 25.33 2.61
CA TYR A 189 0.22 26.10 3.69
C TYR A 189 -0.84 27.06 3.13
N ASN A 190 -2.03 27.04 3.72
CA ASN A 190 -3.18 27.86 3.30
C ASN A 190 -3.45 27.81 1.79
N PRO A 191 -3.68 26.65 1.17
CA PRO A 191 -3.95 26.55 -0.25
C PRO A 191 -5.24 27.31 -0.62
N GLU A 192 -5.28 27.90 -1.83
CA GLU A 192 -6.42 28.69 -2.32
C GLU A 192 -7.76 27.94 -2.30
N ARG A 193 -7.73 26.62 -2.48
CA ARG A 193 -8.93 25.79 -2.42
C ARG A 193 -9.57 25.70 -1.03
N GLY A 194 -8.91 26.19 0.03
CA GLY A 194 -9.44 26.30 1.39
C GLY A 194 -9.59 24.98 2.15
N TYR A 195 -9.09 23.86 1.64
CA TYR A 195 -9.06 22.58 2.34
C TYR A 195 -7.88 21.71 1.90
N ILE A 196 -7.56 20.70 2.70
CA ILE A 196 -6.55 19.68 2.43
C ILE A 196 -7.15 18.31 2.75
N ALA A 197 -6.97 17.34 1.85
CA ALA A 197 -7.42 15.97 2.05
C ALA A 197 -6.35 14.97 1.59
N SER A 198 -6.22 13.89 2.32
CA SER A 198 -5.37 12.76 1.95
C SER A 198 -6.09 11.44 2.18
N ALA A 199 -6.13 10.63 1.14
CA ALA A 199 -6.62 9.25 1.13
C ALA A 199 -5.52 8.30 0.60
N ASN A 200 -4.27 8.58 0.92
CA ASN A 200 -3.07 7.84 0.50
C ASN A 200 -2.77 7.91 -1.02
N GLN A 201 -3.36 8.88 -1.73
CA GLN A 201 -3.02 9.16 -3.14
C GLN A 201 -1.65 9.84 -3.23
N VAL A 202 -1.12 9.94 -4.44
CA VAL A 202 0.08 10.76 -4.72
C VAL A 202 -0.19 12.21 -4.29
N THR A 203 0.71 12.76 -3.48
CA THR A 203 0.62 14.13 -2.98
C THR A 203 1.58 15.10 -3.66
N ALA A 204 2.61 14.56 -4.35
CA ALA A 204 3.54 15.35 -5.14
C ALA A 204 2.84 15.95 -6.37
N PRO A 205 2.95 17.27 -6.61
CA PRO A 205 2.34 17.89 -7.77
C PRO A 205 3.02 17.45 -9.09
N ALA A 206 2.34 17.67 -10.20
CA ALA A 206 2.92 17.40 -11.53
C ALA A 206 4.26 18.13 -11.70
N GLY A 207 5.26 17.42 -12.22
CA GLY A 207 6.62 17.94 -12.42
C GLY A 207 7.51 18.00 -11.18
N TYR A 208 6.98 17.66 -10.00
CA TYR A 208 7.75 17.71 -8.75
C TYR A 208 9.03 16.88 -8.80
N TYR A 209 8.97 15.64 -9.27
CA TYR A 209 10.15 14.75 -9.29
C TYR A 209 11.22 15.22 -10.27
N ALA A 210 10.84 15.84 -11.39
CA ALA A 210 11.79 16.43 -12.32
C ALA A 210 12.52 17.63 -11.69
N ALA A 211 11.78 18.51 -11.01
CA ALA A 211 12.37 19.64 -10.29
C ALA A 211 13.25 19.18 -9.12
N LEU A 212 12.82 18.16 -8.38
CA LEU A 212 13.61 17.58 -7.29
C LEU A 212 14.92 16.99 -7.78
N ALA A 213 14.90 16.27 -8.93
CA ALA A 213 16.11 15.71 -9.51
C ALA A 213 17.12 16.81 -9.93
N GLU A 214 16.63 17.95 -10.47
CA GLU A 214 17.48 19.09 -10.78
C GLU A 214 18.13 19.71 -9.52
N GLU A 215 17.37 19.85 -8.42
CA GLU A 215 17.88 20.37 -7.13
C GLU A 215 18.88 19.41 -6.47
N LEU A 216 18.80 18.11 -6.75
CA LEU A 216 19.70 17.06 -6.25
C LEU A 216 20.85 16.72 -7.21
N ASP A 217 21.24 17.66 -8.11
CA ASP A 217 22.30 17.51 -9.13
C ASP A 217 21.99 16.59 -10.33
N GLY A 218 20.76 16.15 -10.49
CA GLY A 218 20.24 15.48 -11.69
C GLY A 218 20.70 14.05 -11.97
N ASP A 219 21.79 13.57 -11.37
CA ASP A 219 22.31 12.19 -11.52
C ASP A 219 21.78 11.26 -10.40
N VAL A 220 20.48 11.36 -10.14
CA VAL A 220 19.79 10.61 -9.10
C VAL A 220 18.39 10.20 -9.53
N ASN A 221 17.89 9.10 -8.98
CA ASN A 221 16.47 8.78 -9.02
C ASN A 221 15.78 9.45 -7.83
N ALA A 222 14.99 10.48 -8.11
CA ALA A 222 14.25 11.24 -7.10
C ALA A 222 12.84 10.70 -6.87
N PHE A 223 12.38 9.70 -7.63
CA PHE A 223 11.04 9.12 -7.48
C PHE A 223 10.98 8.22 -6.24
N PHE A 224 10.05 8.48 -5.35
CA PHE A 224 9.98 7.77 -4.07
C PHE A 224 8.57 7.33 -3.65
N GLN A 225 7.50 7.81 -4.29
CA GLN A 225 6.13 7.34 -3.98
C GLN A 225 5.73 6.18 -4.89
N THR A 226 5.99 4.96 -4.44
CA THR A 226 5.80 3.74 -5.23
C THR A 226 4.54 2.96 -4.86
N ASN A 227 4.00 3.17 -3.66
CA ASN A 227 2.87 2.41 -3.12
C ASN A 227 1.75 3.33 -2.62
N TYR A 228 1.12 4.04 -3.53
CA TYR A 228 -0.01 4.92 -3.26
C TYR A 228 -1.35 4.27 -3.62
N ALA A 229 -2.44 4.75 -3.01
CA ALA A 229 -3.78 4.31 -3.35
C ALA A 229 -4.25 4.94 -4.67
N TYR A 230 -4.92 4.15 -5.51
CA TYR A 230 -5.62 4.68 -6.67
C TYR A 230 -6.73 5.65 -6.24
N ALA A 231 -6.97 6.70 -7.03
CA ALA A 231 -7.60 7.96 -6.58
C ALA A 231 -9.08 7.89 -6.16
N TYR A 232 -9.82 6.79 -6.36
CA TYR A 232 -11.27 6.71 -6.10
C TYR A 232 -11.72 7.28 -4.75
N ARG A 233 -10.98 6.96 -3.65
CA ARG A 233 -11.31 7.51 -2.33
C ARG A 233 -11.05 9.02 -2.24
N ALA A 234 -9.93 9.47 -2.82
CA ALA A 234 -9.57 10.88 -2.82
C ALA A 234 -10.59 11.70 -3.61
N ASP A 235 -10.96 11.27 -4.81
CA ASP A 235 -11.95 11.94 -5.66
C ASP A 235 -13.31 12.04 -4.96
N ARG A 236 -13.76 10.92 -4.33
CA ARG A 236 -15.00 10.93 -3.57
C ARG A 236 -14.98 11.92 -2.39
N ILE A 237 -13.87 11.97 -1.65
CA ILE A 237 -13.69 12.92 -0.54
C ILE A 237 -13.74 14.36 -1.06
N HIS A 238 -13.04 14.66 -2.17
CA HIS A 238 -13.06 16.00 -2.78
C HIS A 238 -14.47 16.41 -3.19
N LEU A 239 -15.20 15.54 -3.90
CA LEU A 239 -16.59 15.79 -4.28
C LEU A 239 -17.48 16.08 -3.06
N MET A 240 -17.39 15.26 -2.02
CA MET A 240 -18.19 15.45 -0.81
C MET A 240 -17.86 16.74 -0.05
N ILE A 241 -16.58 17.15 -0.05
CA ILE A 241 -16.16 18.41 0.57
C ILE A 241 -16.73 19.58 -0.23
N GLU A 242 -16.63 19.56 -1.54
CA GLU A 242 -17.08 20.65 -2.41
C GLU A 242 -18.61 20.81 -2.44
N ASP A 243 -19.35 19.68 -2.46
CA ASP A 243 -20.82 19.66 -2.52
C ASP A 243 -21.51 20.02 -1.20
N ASN A 244 -20.83 19.88 -0.06
CA ASN A 244 -21.45 20.02 1.26
C ASN A 244 -21.04 21.28 2.03
N ALA A 245 -20.38 22.24 1.41
CA ALA A 245 -20.03 23.49 2.07
C ALA A 245 -21.29 24.37 2.39
N PRO A 246 -21.33 25.07 3.53
CA PRO A 246 -20.34 25.11 4.61
C PRO A 246 -20.38 23.87 5.51
N HIS A 247 -19.19 23.47 5.99
CA HIS A 247 -19.04 22.27 6.79
C HIS A 247 -19.39 22.45 8.26
N SER A 248 -19.76 21.32 8.88
CA SER A 248 -20.06 21.18 10.30
C SER A 248 -19.63 19.80 10.77
N VAL A 249 -19.62 19.56 12.08
CA VAL A 249 -19.42 18.23 12.66
C VAL A 249 -20.39 17.20 12.04
N ASN A 250 -21.65 17.59 11.84
CA ASN A 250 -22.65 16.70 11.25
C ASN A 250 -22.37 16.36 9.77
N THR A 251 -21.88 17.32 8.97
CA THR A 251 -21.51 17.02 7.57
C THR A 251 -20.30 16.09 7.51
N PHE A 252 -19.29 16.29 8.35
CA PHE A 252 -18.15 15.37 8.44
C PHE A 252 -18.56 13.96 8.90
N SER A 253 -19.44 13.85 9.90
CA SER A 253 -19.97 12.55 10.34
C SER A 253 -20.69 11.81 9.21
N LYS A 254 -21.43 12.52 8.37
CA LYS A 254 -22.10 11.93 7.19
C LYS A 254 -21.08 11.50 6.13
N MET A 255 -20.05 12.32 5.86
CA MET A 255 -18.99 11.96 4.91
C MET A 255 -18.20 10.73 5.37
N GLN A 256 -17.96 10.58 6.68
CA GLN A 256 -17.31 9.40 7.24
C GLN A 256 -18.14 8.12 7.15
N ALA A 257 -19.45 8.24 7.03
CA ALA A 257 -20.39 7.13 6.88
C ALA A 257 -20.78 6.87 5.41
N ASP A 258 -20.15 7.55 4.46
CA ASP A 258 -20.43 7.38 3.04
C ASP A 258 -19.97 5.99 2.56
N THR A 259 -20.84 5.28 1.87
CA THR A 259 -20.63 3.93 1.36
C THR A 259 -20.68 3.84 -0.15
N TYR A 260 -20.75 4.98 -0.85
CA TYR A 260 -20.74 5.02 -2.32
C TYR A 260 -19.39 4.56 -2.90
N SER A 261 -19.44 3.70 -3.90
CA SER A 261 -18.25 3.16 -4.60
C SER A 261 -18.05 3.79 -5.96
N SER A 262 -17.16 4.78 -6.06
CA SER A 262 -16.73 5.33 -7.36
C SER A 262 -16.08 4.27 -8.24
N HIS A 263 -15.43 3.25 -7.66
CA HIS A 263 -14.85 2.13 -8.40
C HIS A 263 -15.95 1.27 -9.07
N ALA A 264 -17.05 0.98 -8.36
CA ALA A 264 -18.16 0.25 -8.95
C ALA A 264 -18.85 1.08 -10.05
N ALA A 265 -19.03 2.39 -9.81
CA ALA A 265 -19.62 3.31 -10.78
C ALA A 265 -18.82 3.38 -12.10
N ASP A 266 -17.49 3.27 -12.02
CA ASP A 266 -16.59 3.25 -13.17
C ASP A 266 -16.59 1.89 -13.89
N THR A 267 -16.72 0.80 -13.14
CA THR A 267 -16.48 -0.56 -13.66
C THR A 267 -17.76 -1.23 -14.17
N VAL A 268 -18.88 -1.12 -13.43
CA VAL A 268 -20.15 -1.79 -13.74
C VAL A 268 -20.69 -1.47 -15.13
N PRO A 269 -20.59 -0.24 -15.67
CA PRO A 269 -21.07 0.07 -17.01
C PRO A 269 -20.47 -0.78 -18.14
N PHE A 270 -19.24 -1.25 -17.98
CA PHE A 270 -18.63 -2.16 -18.96
C PHE A 270 -19.33 -3.51 -19.02
N PHE A 271 -19.78 -4.03 -17.90
CA PHE A 271 -20.54 -5.30 -17.83
C PHE A 271 -21.98 -5.13 -18.26
N THR A 272 -22.64 -4.05 -17.86
CA THR A 272 -24.05 -3.80 -18.18
C THR A 272 -24.25 -3.33 -19.62
N GLY A 273 -23.19 -2.91 -20.29
CA GLY A 273 -23.20 -2.59 -21.72
C GLY A 273 -23.08 -3.81 -22.65
N LEU A 274 -22.88 -5.03 -22.10
CA LEU A 274 -22.69 -6.24 -22.90
C LEU A 274 -24.00 -7.03 -23.01
N ASP A 275 -24.15 -7.75 -24.15
CA ASP A 275 -25.11 -8.80 -24.29
C ASP A 275 -24.48 -10.16 -23.99
N TYR A 276 -25.22 -11.01 -23.29
CA TYR A 276 -24.82 -12.35 -22.90
C TYR A 276 -25.67 -13.37 -23.65
N ASP A 277 -25.07 -14.50 -24.04
CA ASP A 277 -25.76 -15.57 -24.76
C ASP A 277 -26.74 -16.38 -23.87
N ASP A 278 -26.87 -16.01 -22.61
CA ASP A 278 -27.74 -16.66 -21.62
C ASP A 278 -28.75 -15.64 -21.05
N GLU A 279 -30.05 -15.97 -21.15
CA GLU A 279 -31.14 -15.12 -20.62
C GLU A 279 -31.03 -14.86 -19.12
N ARG A 280 -30.47 -15.80 -18.36
CA ARG A 280 -30.25 -15.64 -16.92
C ARG A 280 -29.16 -14.59 -16.62
N LEU A 281 -28.07 -14.64 -17.39
CA LEU A 281 -27.01 -13.62 -17.28
C LEU A 281 -27.51 -12.24 -17.68
N ASN A 282 -28.31 -12.13 -18.76
CA ASN A 282 -28.95 -10.87 -19.16
C ASN A 282 -29.87 -10.32 -18.06
N ALA A 283 -30.64 -11.17 -17.39
CA ALA A 283 -31.51 -10.75 -16.28
C ALA A 283 -30.71 -10.29 -15.04
N VAL A 284 -29.50 -10.80 -14.81
CA VAL A 284 -28.59 -10.34 -13.77
C VAL A 284 -27.93 -9.03 -14.18
N ARG A 285 -27.52 -8.88 -15.44
CA ARG A 285 -27.02 -7.63 -16.02
C ARG A 285 -28.01 -6.49 -15.85
N ASP A 286 -29.28 -6.71 -16.24
CA ASP A 286 -30.33 -5.69 -16.17
C ASP A 286 -30.60 -5.30 -14.71
N TRP A 287 -30.63 -6.28 -13.80
CA TRP A 287 -30.70 -6.02 -12.36
C TRP A 287 -29.49 -5.24 -11.84
N LEU A 288 -28.26 -5.58 -12.23
CA LEU A 288 -27.05 -4.86 -11.82
C LEU A 288 -27.05 -3.41 -12.34
N ALA A 289 -27.63 -3.15 -13.50
CA ALA A 289 -27.75 -1.81 -14.07
C ALA A 289 -28.64 -0.85 -13.24
N GLU A 290 -29.48 -1.38 -12.34
CA GLU A 290 -30.34 -0.59 -11.44
C GLU A 290 -29.60 -0.14 -10.17
N TRP A 291 -28.33 -0.56 -9.95
CA TRP A 291 -27.59 -0.28 -8.76
C TRP A 291 -27.14 1.20 -8.69
N ASP A 292 -27.33 1.83 -7.54
CA ASP A 292 -26.87 3.19 -7.22
C ASP A 292 -25.43 3.27 -6.73
N TYR A 293 -24.72 2.12 -6.76
CA TYR A 293 -23.33 1.95 -6.33
C TYR A 293 -23.09 2.14 -4.82
N ASP A 294 -24.15 2.07 -4.02
CA ASP A 294 -24.04 2.14 -2.57
C ASP A 294 -23.76 0.74 -1.97
N TYR A 295 -22.74 0.67 -1.12
CA TYR A 295 -22.35 -0.51 -0.35
C TYR A 295 -23.08 -0.57 1.00
N ALA A 296 -24.38 -0.26 1.01
CA ALA A 296 -25.20 -0.47 2.19
C ALA A 296 -25.13 -1.95 2.65
N ALA A 297 -25.25 -2.17 3.95
CA ALA A 297 -25.13 -3.51 4.56
C ALA A 297 -26.03 -4.56 3.92
N GLU A 298 -27.25 -4.18 3.54
CA GLU A 298 -28.23 -5.02 2.86
C GLU A 298 -28.11 -5.10 1.34
N SER A 299 -27.13 -4.41 0.74
CA SER A 299 -27.01 -4.34 -0.72
C SER A 299 -26.63 -5.70 -1.34
N ALA A 300 -27.54 -6.28 -2.10
CA ALA A 300 -27.29 -7.47 -2.90
C ALA A 300 -26.35 -7.18 -4.10
N HIS A 301 -26.45 -5.99 -4.67
CA HIS A 301 -25.59 -5.54 -5.76
C HIS A 301 -24.13 -5.43 -5.30
N ALA A 302 -23.87 -4.85 -4.13
CA ALA A 302 -22.54 -4.74 -3.55
C ALA A 302 -21.92 -6.12 -3.31
N LEU A 303 -22.70 -7.08 -2.80
CA LEU A 303 -22.24 -8.45 -2.65
C LEU A 303 -21.85 -9.05 -4.01
N PHE A 304 -22.71 -8.97 -5.01
CA PHE A 304 -22.41 -9.51 -6.36
C PHE A 304 -21.19 -8.83 -6.98
N PHE A 305 -21.09 -7.51 -6.91
CA PHE A 305 -19.95 -6.79 -7.44
C PHE A 305 -18.64 -7.19 -6.77
N SER A 306 -18.65 -7.54 -5.48
CA SER A 306 -17.45 -8.01 -4.79
C SER A 306 -16.90 -9.32 -5.38
N TYR A 307 -17.78 -10.26 -5.74
CA TYR A 307 -17.41 -11.48 -6.46
C TYR A 307 -16.93 -11.18 -7.87
N LEU A 308 -17.64 -10.29 -8.57
CA LEU A 308 -17.26 -9.87 -9.93
C LEU A 308 -15.87 -9.24 -9.95
N TRP A 309 -15.55 -8.41 -8.95
CA TRP A 309 -14.25 -7.78 -8.83
C TRP A 309 -13.12 -8.74 -8.44
N VAL A 310 -13.40 -9.88 -7.84
CA VAL A 310 -12.41 -10.95 -7.62
C VAL A 310 -12.14 -11.71 -8.91
N GLU A 311 -13.20 -12.06 -9.65
CA GLU A 311 -13.10 -12.86 -10.88
C GLU A 311 -12.43 -12.11 -12.02
N LEU A 312 -12.70 -10.81 -12.19
CA LEU A 312 -12.20 -10.04 -13.31
C LEU A 312 -10.67 -9.94 -13.36
N PRO A 313 -9.97 -9.40 -12.33
CA PRO A 313 -8.51 -9.33 -12.39
C PRO A 313 -7.85 -10.71 -12.47
N ARG A 314 -8.46 -11.73 -11.85
CA ARG A 314 -7.94 -13.09 -11.89
C ARG A 314 -7.95 -13.62 -13.33
N ARG A 315 -9.03 -13.44 -14.09
CA ARG A 315 -9.14 -13.89 -15.48
C ARG A 315 -8.29 -13.08 -16.45
N ALA A 316 -8.15 -11.78 -16.20
CA ALA A 316 -7.38 -10.91 -17.06
C ALA A 316 -5.86 -11.01 -16.87
N LEU A 317 -5.37 -11.49 -15.69
CA LEU A 317 -3.96 -11.33 -15.35
C LEU A 317 -3.28 -12.62 -14.88
N SER A 318 -4.02 -13.66 -14.41
CA SER A 318 -3.38 -14.80 -13.73
C SER A 318 -2.62 -15.72 -14.66
N ASP A 319 -3.11 -15.93 -15.87
CA ASP A 319 -2.51 -16.77 -16.89
C ASP A 319 -1.16 -16.26 -17.40
N GLN A 320 -0.97 -14.93 -17.33
CA GLN A 320 0.29 -14.24 -17.67
C GLN A 320 1.36 -14.30 -16.54
N LEU A 321 0.99 -14.83 -15.37
CA LEU A 321 1.87 -14.90 -14.20
C LEU A 321 2.30 -16.35 -13.93
N PRO A 322 3.53 -16.57 -13.41
CA PRO A 322 3.91 -17.87 -12.87
C PRO A 322 2.91 -18.34 -11.81
N GLU A 323 2.61 -19.65 -11.75
CA GLU A 323 1.61 -20.24 -10.85
C GLU A 323 1.83 -19.85 -9.37
N ASP A 324 3.10 -19.77 -8.94
CA ASP A 324 3.48 -19.34 -7.59
C ASP A 324 3.24 -17.84 -7.32
N ARG A 325 2.85 -17.06 -8.33
CA ARG A 325 2.54 -15.62 -8.27
C ARG A 325 1.07 -15.29 -8.48
N ALA A 326 0.24 -16.25 -8.86
CA ALA A 326 -1.19 -16.03 -9.11
C ALA A 326 -1.94 -15.42 -7.90
N TYR A 327 -1.47 -15.68 -6.65
CA TYR A 327 -2.01 -15.09 -5.44
C TYR A 327 -1.93 -13.54 -5.40
N MET A 328 -1.07 -12.93 -6.22
CA MET A 328 -0.94 -11.47 -6.32
C MET A 328 -2.15 -10.81 -6.99
N VAL A 329 -2.95 -11.61 -7.72
CA VAL A 329 -4.14 -11.13 -8.40
C VAL A 329 -5.36 -11.35 -7.51
N ASN A 330 -5.64 -10.41 -6.63
CA ASN A 330 -6.61 -10.55 -5.55
C ASN A 330 -7.60 -9.38 -5.41
N GLY A 331 -7.76 -8.57 -6.46
CA GLY A 331 -8.66 -7.41 -6.44
C GLY A 331 -8.16 -6.22 -5.61
N SER A 332 -6.89 -6.22 -5.19
CA SER A 332 -6.27 -5.12 -4.43
C SER A 332 -6.21 -3.79 -5.20
N GLY A 333 -5.77 -2.73 -4.52
CA GLY A 333 -5.64 -1.40 -5.12
C GLY A 333 -4.73 -1.35 -6.36
N ARG A 334 -3.67 -2.17 -6.44
CA ARG A 334 -2.81 -2.27 -7.63
C ARG A 334 -3.53 -2.90 -8.80
N ASN A 335 -4.29 -3.97 -8.55
CA ASN A 335 -5.12 -4.60 -9.58
C ASN A 335 -6.20 -3.64 -10.10
N LYS A 336 -6.79 -2.79 -9.24
CA LYS A 336 -7.73 -1.75 -9.66
C LYS A 336 -7.14 -0.82 -10.70
N TRP A 337 -5.92 -0.37 -10.48
CA TRP A 337 -5.23 0.49 -11.44
C TRP A 337 -4.93 -0.25 -12.75
N ALA A 338 -4.38 -1.46 -12.68
CA ALA A 338 -4.04 -2.25 -13.85
C ALA A 338 -5.28 -2.53 -14.73
N VAL A 339 -6.36 -3.05 -14.13
CA VAL A 339 -7.61 -3.34 -14.85
C VAL A 339 -8.24 -2.05 -15.40
N HIS A 340 -8.27 -0.96 -14.62
CA HIS A 340 -8.79 0.32 -15.10
C HIS A 340 -8.08 0.79 -16.37
N MET A 341 -6.74 0.68 -16.42
CA MET A 341 -5.97 1.03 -17.62
C MET A 341 -6.31 0.13 -18.81
N LEU A 342 -6.52 -1.16 -18.58
CA LEU A 342 -6.88 -2.13 -19.63
C LEU A 342 -8.30 -1.91 -20.17
N MET A 343 -9.25 -1.43 -19.33
CA MET A 343 -10.66 -1.25 -19.73
C MET A 343 -10.84 -0.37 -20.98
N SER A 344 -9.96 0.60 -21.21
CA SER A 344 -10.01 1.48 -22.38
C SER A 344 -9.39 0.89 -23.65
N ASP A 345 -8.72 -0.26 -23.55
CA ASP A 345 -8.01 -0.94 -24.63
C ASP A 345 -8.55 -2.39 -24.79
N PRO A 346 -9.63 -2.58 -25.55
CA PRO A 346 -10.33 -3.86 -25.61
C PRO A 346 -9.55 -4.98 -26.29
N ASP A 347 -8.53 -4.66 -27.09
CA ASP A 347 -7.71 -5.61 -27.83
C ASP A 347 -6.31 -5.77 -27.18
N ASN A 348 -6.13 -5.34 -25.94
CA ASN A 348 -4.85 -5.46 -25.23
C ASN A 348 -4.52 -6.93 -24.98
N ILE A 349 -3.24 -7.28 -25.16
CA ILE A 349 -2.75 -8.67 -24.99
C ILE A 349 -3.04 -9.27 -23.60
N TRP A 350 -3.20 -8.44 -22.56
CA TRP A 350 -3.56 -8.89 -21.23
C TRP A 350 -5.00 -9.40 -21.08
N TRP A 351 -5.82 -9.28 -22.14
CA TRP A 351 -7.14 -9.90 -22.21
C TRP A 351 -7.12 -11.30 -22.82
N ASP A 352 -6.03 -11.66 -23.51
CA ASP A 352 -5.85 -12.95 -24.15
C ASP A 352 -5.44 -14.01 -23.11
N ASP A 353 -6.26 -15.05 -22.93
CA ASP A 353 -5.94 -16.17 -22.05
C ASP A 353 -4.87 -17.05 -22.74
N ALA A 354 -3.63 -16.95 -22.26
CA ALA A 354 -2.49 -17.65 -22.83
C ALA A 354 -2.59 -19.19 -22.78
N GLU A 355 -3.59 -19.74 -22.07
CA GLU A 355 -3.84 -21.19 -21.98
C GLU A 355 -4.81 -21.69 -23.05
N THR A 356 -5.42 -20.80 -23.87
CA THR A 356 -6.35 -21.16 -24.94
C THR A 356 -5.74 -21.06 -26.34
N ASP A 357 -6.41 -21.65 -27.36
CA ASP A 357 -6.03 -21.51 -28.77
C ASP A 357 -6.79 -20.35 -29.46
N VAL A 358 -7.56 -19.57 -28.72
CA VAL A 358 -8.39 -18.47 -29.23
C VAL A 358 -7.83 -17.18 -28.66
N THR A 359 -7.81 -16.11 -29.44
CA THR A 359 -7.45 -14.79 -28.90
C THR A 359 -8.69 -14.11 -28.33
N GLU A 360 -8.72 -13.95 -27.03
CA GLU A 360 -9.80 -13.30 -26.29
C GLU A 360 -9.66 -11.79 -26.31
N THR A 361 -10.79 -11.13 -26.24
CA THR A 361 -10.90 -9.67 -26.08
C THR A 361 -11.35 -9.31 -24.67
N ARG A 362 -11.26 -8.00 -24.32
CA ARG A 362 -11.84 -7.49 -23.07
C ARG A 362 -13.27 -7.99 -22.85
N ASP A 363 -14.11 -7.90 -23.88
CA ASP A 363 -15.53 -8.22 -23.75
C ASP A 363 -15.76 -9.72 -23.53
N ASP A 364 -14.88 -10.58 -24.05
CA ASP A 364 -14.93 -12.03 -23.80
C ASP A 364 -14.58 -12.33 -22.34
N ILE A 365 -13.47 -11.78 -21.83
CA ILE A 365 -13.07 -11.93 -20.44
C ILE A 365 -14.10 -11.34 -19.46
N LEU A 366 -14.72 -10.20 -19.81
CA LEU A 366 -15.80 -9.63 -19.00
C LEU A 366 -17.02 -10.57 -18.92
N ARG A 367 -17.42 -11.21 -20.05
CA ARG A 367 -18.53 -12.20 -20.04
C ARG A 367 -18.21 -13.40 -19.16
N GLU A 368 -17.01 -13.93 -19.26
CA GLU A 368 -16.56 -15.04 -18.45
C GLU A 368 -16.49 -14.68 -16.94
N ALA A 369 -15.92 -13.52 -16.60
CA ALA A 369 -15.87 -13.04 -15.23
C ALA A 369 -17.27 -12.88 -14.63
N PHE A 370 -18.21 -12.35 -15.41
CA PHE A 370 -19.59 -12.16 -14.98
C PHE A 370 -20.31 -13.50 -14.71
N ALA A 371 -20.16 -14.46 -15.60
CA ALA A 371 -20.74 -15.80 -15.43
C ALA A 371 -20.13 -16.53 -14.21
N ALA A 372 -18.82 -16.45 -14.04
CA ALA A 372 -18.13 -17.06 -12.91
C ALA A 372 -18.50 -16.40 -11.58
N ALA A 373 -18.60 -15.08 -11.53
CA ALA A 373 -19.03 -14.36 -10.34
C ALA A 373 -20.46 -14.76 -9.92
N LEU A 374 -21.37 -14.90 -10.88
CA LEU A 374 -22.72 -15.39 -10.61
C LEU A 374 -22.71 -16.80 -10.03
N ALA A 375 -21.95 -17.70 -10.64
CA ALA A 375 -21.84 -19.07 -10.13
C ALA A 375 -21.24 -19.14 -8.73
N ALA A 376 -20.22 -18.33 -8.44
CA ALA A 376 -19.57 -18.28 -7.15
C ALA A 376 -20.48 -17.71 -6.05
N VAL A 377 -21.12 -16.57 -6.28
CA VAL A 377 -22.03 -15.98 -5.29
C VAL A 377 -23.24 -16.88 -5.01
N GLU A 378 -23.75 -17.59 -6.00
CA GLU A 378 -24.84 -18.54 -5.79
C GLU A 378 -24.42 -19.80 -5.06
N ALA A 379 -23.18 -20.26 -5.25
CA ALA A 379 -22.64 -21.38 -4.49
C ALA A 379 -22.53 -21.03 -2.99
N ASP A 380 -22.13 -19.82 -2.67
CA ASP A 380 -21.91 -19.39 -1.29
C ASP A 380 -23.19 -18.89 -0.59
N HIS A 381 -24.08 -18.21 -1.33
CA HIS A 381 -25.24 -17.51 -0.76
C HIS A 381 -26.59 -18.01 -1.30
N GLY A 382 -26.59 -18.99 -2.22
CA GLY A 382 -27.80 -19.50 -2.87
C GLY A 382 -28.27 -18.64 -4.03
N ALA A 383 -29.20 -19.18 -4.85
CA ALA A 383 -29.66 -18.53 -6.08
C ALA A 383 -30.71 -17.41 -5.88
N ASP A 384 -31.24 -17.25 -4.67
CA ASP A 384 -32.22 -16.21 -4.35
C ASP A 384 -31.51 -14.89 -4.06
N ARG A 385 -31.48 -13.99 -5.05
CA ARG A 385 -30.87 -12.66 -4.91
C ARG A 385 -31.49 -11.80 -3.81
N ALA A 386 -32.74 -12.06 -3.42
CA ALA A 386 -33.38 -11.33 -2.32
C ALA A 386 -32.78 -11.66 -0.94
N ALA A 387 -32.05 -12.79 -0.85
CA ALA A 387 -31.32 -13.20 0.35
C ALA A 387 -29.86 -12.69 0.37
N TRP A 388 -29.37 -12.14 -0.73
CA TRP A 388 -28.00 -11.64 -0.82
C TRP A 388 -27.87 -10.34 -0.04
N ARG A 389 -26.82 -10.27 0.79
CA ARG A 389 -26.53 -9.11 1.61
C ARG A 389 -25.02 -8.92 1.72
N TRP A 390 -24.57 -7.68 1.57
CA TRP A 390 -23.15 -7.32 1.71
C TRP A 390 -22.59 -7.65 3.11
N ASP A 391 -23.37 -7.41 4.19
CA ASP A 391 -22.97 -7.68 5.56
C ASP A 391 -22.82 -9.19 5.88
N ASN A 392 -23.29 -10.09 5.02
CA ASN A 392 -23.01 -11.53 5.17
C ASN A 392 -21.58 -11.90 4.75
N ALA A 393 -20.96 -11.12 3.86
CA ALA A 393 -19.61 -11.37 3.35
C ALA A 393 -18.57 -10.40 3.94
N HIS A 394 -19.00 -9.21 4.33
CA HIS A 394 -18.10 -8.17 4.82
C HIS A 394 -18.52 -7.68 6.22
N PHE A 395 -17.80 -8.15 7.21
CA PHE A 395 -18.00 -7.78 8.61
C PHE A 395 -16.66 -7.60 9.33
N VAL A 396 -16.66 -6.86 10.42
CA VAL A 396 -15.47 -6.68 11.27
C VAL A 396 -15.64 -7.55 12.51
N LEU A 397 -14.71 -8.49 12.69
CA LEU A 397 -14.59 -9.27 13.90
C LEU A 397 -13.54 -8.64 14.82
N HIS A 398 -13.98 -8.03 15.93
CA HIS A 398 -13.08 -7.49 16.95
C HIS A 398 -12.71 -8.60 17.94
N THR A 399 -11.63 -9.29 17.66
CA THR A 399 -11.09 -10.33 18.54
C THR A 399 -10.28 -9.69 19.66
N HIS A 400 -10.60 -10.06 20.91
CA HIS A 400 -9.81 -9.59 22.06
C HIS A 400 -8.41 -10.20 22.02
N ASN A 401 -7.38 -9.38 22.09
CA ASN A 401 -5.99 -9.85 22.15
C ASN A 401 -5.48 -9.81 23.62
N PRO A 402 -5.00 -10.93 24.22
CA PRO A 402 -4.81 -12.27 23.62
C PRO A 402 -5.99 -13.24 23.79
N LEU A 403 -7.05 -12.85 24.51
CA LEU A 403 -8.09 -13.77 24.99
C LEU A 403 -9.02 -14.29 23.88
N GLY A 404 -9.15 -13.61 22.76
CA GLY A 404 -10.00 -14.02 21.64
C GLY A 404 -9.60 -15.37 21.00
N LEU A 405 -8.38 -15.85 21.24
CA LEU A 405 -7.90 -17.15 20.79
C LEU A 405 -8.08 -18.27 21.85
N SER A 406 -8.66 -17.95 23.01
CA SER A 406 -8.76 -18.86 24.14
C SER A 406 -9.79 -20.00 23.98
N GLY A 407 -10.64 -19.95 22.94
CA GLY A 407 -11.77 -20.86 22.74
C GLY A 407 -12.94 -20.66 23.74
N VAL A 408 -12.95 -19.57 24.50
CA VAL A 408 -14.01 -19.21 25.44
C VAL A 408 -15.01 -18.29 24.71
N GLU A 409 -16.19 -18.80 24.38
CA GLU A 409 -17.20 -18.16 23.53
C GLU A 409 -17.77 -16.83 24.08
N PHE A 410 -17.50 -16.46 25.33
CA PHE A 410 -18.02 -15.24 25.95
C PHE A 410 -16.95 -14.20 26.27
N ILE A 411 -15.77 -14.35 25.74
CA ILE A 411 -14.70 -13.33 25.74
C ILE A 411 -14.56 -12.74 24.30
#